data_8d3fb64597854640b8b49e05ccf40dd1
#
_entry.id   8d3fb64597854640b8b49e05ccf40dd1
#
_cell.length_a   1.000
_cell.length_b   1.000
_cell.length_c   1.000
_cell.angle_alpha   90.00
_cell.angle_beta   90.00
_cell.angle_gamma   90.00
#
_symmetry.space_group_name_H-M   'P 1'
#
loop_
_entity.id
_entity.type
_entity.pdbx_description
1 polymer ?
#
loop_
_entity_poly.entity_id
_entity_poly.type
_entity_poly.pdbx_seq_one_letter_code
_entity_poly.pdbx_strand_id
1 'polypeptide(L)'
;TWDVYGQIFGPTGSPMGDEFLVNTYLGNQQYEPSVSTLTDGSFVVTWRDTSGLPTESGGSGDDIVGQRFDGNGEKMGEDFRINTETSGTQYAPSISALDNGGFAVTWVDADGSNHDGSGYDIRAQRFNADSTPAGDEILVNPEAVSGNQAQPAITTLANGDFAIVWRDESGTDHKDDDVAGNGYDIWARVFKADGSEAVGEFRINEETLSGNQYEPSVSALSNGSFVVTWRDDSGSSHSYNDDAGSGRDVWARVINADGTEAVGEFRVNDYESSSQETPSAVGLKDGGFVITWEDNSSYDGGSGWDIRGKVYANDGTVTTSDFLVNEKVNSSQYQPAMVALDDGGFSVSWYSDNNSSVYGRRFTATGEPSEMRLVGTDQADDVTWSDTAHNLVIDLGDRIDSLTLSDNADT
;
A
#
# COMPACT_ATOMS: atom_id res chain seq x y z
N THR A 1 18.99 -1.49 -16.54
CA THR A 1 17.61 -2.00 -16.51
C THR A 1 17.24 -2.28 -15.06
N TRP A 2 16.04 -1.96 -14.71
CA TRP A 2 15.47 -2.26 -13.39
C TRP A 2 14.52 -3.41 -13.60
N ASP A 3 14.59 -4.42 -12.74
CA ASP A 3 13.79 -5.62 -12.82
C ASP A 3 13.12 -5.84 -11.45
N VAL A 4 11.99 -6.55 -11.42
CA VAL A 4 11.29 -6.92 -10.18
C VAL A 4 11.77 -8.29 -9.73
N TYR A 5 12.21 -8.38 -8.49
CA TYR A 5 12.61 -9.62 -7.84
C TYR A 5 11.69 -9.94 -6.67
N GLY A 6 11.57 -11.22 -6.34
CA GLY A 6 10.80 -11.72 -5.22
C GLY A 6 11.58 -12.74 -4.40
N GLN A 7 11.32 -12.77 -3.09
CA GLN A 7 11.81 -13.79 -2.17
C GLN A 7 10.66 -14.28 -1.31
N ILE A 8 10.48 -15.58 -1.23
CA ILE A 8 9.49 -16.20 -0.34
C ILE A 8 10.16 -16.59 0.96
N PHE A 9 9.44 -16.33 2.04
CA PHE A 9 9.86 -16.69 3.38
C PHE A 9 8.87 -17.67 4.00
N GLY A 10 9.40 -18.69 4.66
CA GLY A 10 8.60 -19.64 5.41
C GLY A 10 8.08 -19.05 6.73
N PRO A 11 7.27 -19.84 7.45
CA PRO A 11 6.68 -19.40 8.73
C PRO A 11 7.72 -19.08 9.81
N THR A 12 8.91 -19.62 9.68
CA THR A 12 10.06 -19.30 10.54
C THR A 12 10.83 -18.07 10.04
N GLY A 13 10.37 -17.46 8.90
CA GLY A 13 11.06 -16.40 8.20
C GLY A 13 12.38 -16.81 7.57
N SER A 14 12.70 -18.08 7.52
CA SER A 14 13.79 -18.57 6.67
C SER A 14 13.37 -18.46 5.21
N PRO A 15 14.28 -18.05 4.30
CA PRO A 15 13.98 -18.03 2.89
C PRO A 15 13.58 -19.42 2.39
N MET A 16 12.53 -19.47 1.59
CA MET A 16 12.09 -20.67 0.90
C MET A 16 12.58 -20.60 -0.56
N GLY A 17 13.69 -21.24 -0.82
CA GLY A 17 14.38 -21.17 -2.12
C GLY A 17 15.27 -19.92 -2.24
N ASP A 18 15.73 -19.67 -3.44
CA ASP A 18 16.52 -18.48 -3.80
C ASP A 18 15.60 -17.34 -4.23
N GLU A 19 16.14 -16.11 -4.25
CA GLU A 19 15.51 -14.98 -4.91
C GLU A 19 15.19 -15.31 -6.36
N PHE A 20 14.04 -14.89 -6.84
CA PHE A 20 13.58 -15.18 -8.20
C PHE A 20 13.18 -13.92 -8.96
N LEU A 21 13.43 -13.94 -10.26
CA LEU A 21 13.02 -12.86 -11.14
C LEU A 21 11.51 -12.96 -11.40
N VAL A 22 10.79 -11.88 -11.12
CA VAL A 22 9.33 -11.79 -11.29
C VAL A 22 8.98 -11.60 -12.78
N ASN A 23 9.50 -10.54 -13.40
CA ASN A 23 9.22 -10.22 -14.80
C ASN A 23 9.93 -11.21 -15.75
N THR A 24 9.29 -11.54 -16.86
CA THR A 24 9.87 -12.41 -17.89
C THR A 24 10.68 -11.60 -18.90
N TYR A 25 10.24 -10.38 -19.20
CA TYR A 25 10.88 -9.51 -20.19
C TYR A 25 11.89 -8.59 -19.52
N LEU A 26 13.15 -8.66 -19.95
CA LEU A 26 14.30 -7.92 -19.42
C LEU A 26 14.58 -6.61 -20.19
N GLY A 27 13.68 -6.20 -21.07
CA GLY A 27 13.80 -4.95 -21.82
C GLY A 27 13.28 -3.76 -21.02
N ASN A 28 14.00 -2.62 -21.06
CA ASN A 28 13.62 -1.39 -20.37
C ASN A 28 13.56 -1.53 -18.83
N GLN A 29 12.53 -1.01 -18.18
CA GLN A 29 12.46 -0.88 -16.73
C GLN A 29 11.11 -1.36 -16.22
N GLN A 30 11.12 -2.05 -15.10
CA GLN A 30 9.95 -2.49 -14.34
C GLN A 30 9.99 -1.83 -12.97
N TYR A 31 8.85 -1.24 -12.55
CA TYR A 31 8.74 -0.41 -11.35
C TYR A 31 7.47 -0.70 -10.56
N GLU A 32 7.41 -0.16 -9.36
CA GLU A 32 6.21 -0.07 -8.56
C GLU A 32 5.52 -1.44 -8.39
N PRO A 33 6.23 -2.49 -7.93
CA PRO A 33 5.60 -3.79 -7.72
C PRO A 33 4.56 -3.72 -6.61
N SER A 34 3.49 -4.49 -6.78
CA SER A 34 2.48 -4.73 -5.75
C SER A 34 2.10 -6.21 -5.75
N VAL A 35 1.88 -6.79 -4.56
CA VAL A 35 1.68 -8.23 -4.42
C VAL A 35 0.48 -8.55 -3.54
N SER A 36 -0.24 -9.63 -3.89
CA SER A 36 -1.32 -10.16 -3.06
C SER A 36 -1.35 -11.68 -3.10
N THR A 37 -1.48 -12.30 -1.93
CA THR A 37 -1.66 -13.75 -1.80
C THR A 37 -3.13 -14.10 -2.02
N LEU A 38 -3.39 -15.10 -2.87
CA LEU A 38 -4.72 -15.60 -3.17
C LEU A 38 -5.18 -16.69 -2.18
N THR A 39 -6.47 -16.95 -2.17
CA THR A 39 -7.10 -17.91 -1.22
C THR A 39 -6.64 -19.36 -1.41
N ASP A 40 -6.04 -19.70 -2.54
CA ASP A 40 -5.47 -21.04 -2.83
C ASP A 40 -3.99 -21.18 -2.45
N GLY A 41 -3.39 -20.14 -1.85
CA GLY A 41 -1.98 -20.09 -1.47
C GLY A 41 -1.03 -19.72 -2.60
N SER A 42 -1.54 -19.46 -3.80
CA SER A 42 -0.78 -18.80 -4.87
C SER A 42 -0.73 -17.29 -4.62
N PHE A 43 0.12 -16.56 -5.33
CA PHE A 43 0.15 -15.10 -5.25
C PHE A 43 0.32 -14.48 -6.64
N VAL A 44 -0.06 -13.22 -6.76
CA VAL A 44 0.11 -12.42 -7.97
C VAL A 44 0.94 -11.20 -7.62
N VAL A 45 1.95 -10.94 -8.45
CA VAL A 45 2.71 -9.70 -8.45
C VAL A 45 2.28 -8.89 -9.66
N THR A 46 2.01 -7.62 -9.46
CA THR A 46 1.76 -6.65 -10.54
C THR A 46 2.83 -5.56 -10.52
N TRP A 47 3.15 -4.99 -11.66
CA TRP A 47 4.17 -3.93 -11.78
C TRP A 47 3.88 -3.03 -12.97
N ARG A 48 4.51 -1.87 -12.99
CA ARG A 48 4.59 -0.99 -14.15
C ARG A 48 5.70 -1.46 -15.08
N ASP A 49 5.39 -1.70 -16.33
CA ASP A 49 6.32 -2.15 -17.36
C ASP A 49 6.48 -1.11 -18.47
N THR A 50 7.71 -0.63 -18.69
CA THR A 50 8.02 0.35 -19.74
C THR A 50 8.46 -0.29 -21.05
N SER A 51 8.46 -1.64 -21.13
CA SER A 51 8.96 -2.35 -22.31
C SER A 51 7.89 -2.62 -23.37
N GLY A 52 6.63 -2.61 -22.98
CA GLY A 52 5.52 -3.19 -23.74
C GLY A 52 5.67 -4.72 -23.86
N LEU A 53 4.57 -5.44 -23.78
CA LEU A 53 4.60 -6.90 -23.96
C LEU A 53 4.88 -7.24 -25.43
N PRO A 54 5.85 -8.13 -25.73
CA PRO A 54 6.27 -8.44 -27.10
C PRO A 54 5.18 -9.07 -27.98
N THR A 55 4.13 -9.60 -27.35
CA THR A 55 3.06 -10.32 -28.07
C THR A 55 1.94 -9.41 -28.56
N GLU A 56 1.96 -8.12 -28.18
CA GLU A 56 0.87 -7.21 -28.50
C GLU A 56 1.41 -5.95 -29.20
N SER A 57 0.94 -5.73 -30.40
CA SER A 57 1.35 -4.60 -31.24
C SER A 57 0.72 -3.29 -30.74
N GLY A 58 1.55 -2.35 -30.27
CA GLY A 58 1.26 -0.96 -30.51
C GLY A 58 0.81 -0.10 -29.33
N GLY A 59 1.16 -0.37 -28.10
CA GLY A 59 1.07 0.61 -27.01
C GLY A 59 2.16 1.67 -27.12
N SER A 60 1.84 2.94 -26.83
CA SER A 60 2.83 4.02 -26.73
C SER A 60 2.87 4.54 -25.31
N GLY A 61 3.39 3.77 -24.38
CA GLY A 61 3.46 4.14 -22.97
C GLY A 61 3.84 2.95 -22.10
N ASP A 62 3.68 3.12 -20.81
CA ASP A 62 3.90 2.07 -19.84
C ASP A 62 2.58 1.32 -19.59
N ASP A 63 2.66 0.02 -19.38
CA ASP A 63 1.51 -0.84 -19.07
C ASP A 63 1.61 -1.39 -17.64
N ILE A 64 0.47 -1.80 -17.07
CA ILE A 64 0.44 -2.63 -15.87
C ILE A 64 0.45 -4.09 -16.28
N VAL A 65 1.42 -4.82 -15.77
CA VAL A 65 1.65 -6.25 -16.06
C VAL A 65 1.54 -7.05 -14.77
N GLY A 66 1.11 -8.29 -14.88
CA GLY A 66 0.99 -9.22 -13.76
C GLY A 66 1.61 -10.57 -14.07
N GLN A 67 2.13 -11.25 -13.05
CA GLN A 67 2.56 -12.64 -13.08
C GLN A 67 2.02 -13.36 -11.85
N ARG A 68 1.45 -14.55 -12.07
CA ARG A 68 1.00 -15.42 -11.00
C ARG A 68 2.08 -16.46 -10.68
N PHE A 69 2.19 -16.77 -9.40
CA PHE A 69 3.12 -17.76 -8.85
C PHE A 69 2.38 -18.75 -7.95
N ASP A 70 2.89 -19.95 -7.85
CA ASP A 70 2.47 -20.86 -6.80
C ASP A 70 3.11 -20.48 -5.44
N GLY A 71 2.69 -21.13 -4.35
CA GLY A 71 3.21 -20.86 -3.01
C GLY A 71 4.71 -21.16 -2.81
N ASN A 72 5.39 -21.71 -3.83
CA ASN A 72 6.85 -21.96 -3.82
C ASN A 72 7.62 -20.96 -4.70
N GLY A 73 6.94 -20.00 -5.33
CA GLY A 73 7.56 -19.02 -6.23
C GLY A 73 7.75 -19.50 -7.67
N GLU A 74 7.15 -20.62 -8.05
CA GLU A 74 7.20 -21.07 -9.44
C GLU A 74 6.11 -20.36 -10.27
N LYS A 75 6.49 -19.82 -11.44
CA LYS A 75 5.57 -19.12 -12.33
C LYS A 75 4.42 -20.02 -12.79
N MET A 76 3.20 -19.50 -12.69
CA MET A 76 1.98 -20.13 -13.18
C MET A 76 1.48 -19.41 -14.45
N GLY A 77 1.88 -19.88 -15.61
CA GLY A 77 1.59 -19.23 -16.89
C GLY A 77 2.62 -18.17 -17.28
N GLU A 78 2.25 -17.35 -18.26
CA GLU A 78 3.07 -16.25 -18.78
C GLU A 78 2.65 -14.94 -18.10
N ASP A 79 3.51 -13.91 -18.20
CA ASP A 79 3.16 -12.54 -17.83
C ASP A 79 1.93 -12.09 -18.64
N PHE A 80 0.99 -11.40 -18.01
CA PHE A 80 -0.23 -10.92 -18.65
C PHE A 80 -0.48 -9.43 -18.38
N ARG A 81 -1.06 -8.74 -19.36
CA ARG A 81 -1.40 -7.33 -19.19
C ARG A 81 -2.67 -7.18 -18.35
N ILE A 82 -2.66 -6.22 -17.44
CA ILE A 82 -3.77 -5.86 -16.56
C ILE A 82 -4.71 -4.87 -17.26
N ASN A 83 -4.16 -3.75 -17.77
CA ASN A 83 -4.93 -2.71 -18.46
C ASN A 83 -5.35 -3.15 -19.86
N THR A 84 -6.53 -2.72 -20.29
CA THR A 84 -7.04 -2.96 -21.65
C THR A 84 -6.72 -1.79 -22.59
N GLU A 85 -6.74 -0.57 -22.07
CA GLU A 85 -6.31 0.61 -22.79
C GLU A 85 -4.77 0.66 -22.82
N THR A 86 -4.19 0.86 -24.01
CA THR A 86 -2.74 0.80 -24.23
C THR A 86 -2.15 2.12 -24.72
N SER A 87 -2.97 3.16 -24.80
CA SER A 87 -2.49 4.51 -25.06
C SER A 87 -2.10 5.19 -23.76
N GLY A 88 -1.09 6.05 -23.79
CA GLY A 88 -0.61 6.75 -22.60
C GLY A 88 0.19 5.86 -21.65
N THR A 89 0.35 6.32 -20.43
CA THR A 89 1.13 5.65 -19.38
C THR A 89 0.20 5.20 -18.26
N GLN A 90 0.25 3.92 -17.93
CA GLN A 90 -0.39 3.34 -16.77
C GLN A 90 0.67 3.09 -15.69
N TYR A 91 0.40 3.47 -14.43
CA TYR A 91 1.38 3.38 -13.35
C TYR A 91 0.72 3.27 -11.96
N ALA A 92 1.53 3.07 -10.92
CA ALA A 92 1.11 2.92 -9.53
C ALA A 92 0.05 1.82 -9.33
N PRO A 93 0.30 0.56 -9.72
CA PRO A 93 -0.64 -0.52 -9.47
C PRO A 93 -0.77 -0.84 -7.98
N SER A 94 -1.99 -1.18 -7.57
CA SER A 94 -2.26 -1.78 -6.26
C SER A 94 -3.19 -2.97 -6.43
N ILE A 95 -2.90 -4.09 -5.77
CA ILE A 95 -3.62 -5.36 -5.92
C ILE A 95 -4.21 -5.83 -4.59
N SER A 96 -5.41 -6.44 -4.66
CA SER A 96 -6.02 -7.15 -3.52
C SER A 96 -6.67 -8.44 -3.99
N ALA A 97 -6.44 -9.52 -3.25
CA ALA A 97 -7.15 -10.78 -3.45
C ALA A 97 -8.63 -10.62 -3.12
N LEU A 98 -9.50 -11.31 -3.85
CA LEU A 98 -10.94 -11.37 -3.60
C LEU A 98 -11.32 -12.72 -2.98
N ASP A 99 -12.36 -12.73 -2.15
CA ASP A 99 -12.84 -13.95 -1.44
C ASP A 99 -13.29 -15.07 -2.39
N ASN A 100 -13.62 -14.74 -3.63
CA ASN A 100 -14.00 -15.72 -4.66
C ASN A 100 -12.81 -16.46 -5.29
N GLY A 101 -11.60 -16.24 -4.79
CA GLY A 101 -10.34 -16.80 -5.29
C GLY A 101 -9.70 -16.02 -6.44
N GLY A 102 -10.35 -14.99 -6.94
CA GLY A 102 -9.78 -14.03 -7.90
C GLY A 102 -9.05 -12.88 -7.21
N PHE A 103 -8.80 -11.81 -7.96
CA PHE A 103 -8.17 -10.59 -7.45
C PHE A 103 -8.66 -9.36 -8.22
N ALA A 104 -8.43 -8.18 -7.66
CA ALA A 104 -8.65 -6.90 -8.31
C ALA A 104 -7.38 -6.06 -8.28
N VAL A 105 -7.13 -5.33 -9.35
CA VAL A 105 -6.00 -4.41 -9.49
C VAL A 105 -6.56 -3.03 -9.81
N THR A 106 -6.04 -2.00 -9.19
CA THR A 106 -6.29 -0.59 -9.50
C THR A 106 -5.00 0.09 -9.91
N TRP A 107 -5.06 1.11 -10.75
CA TRP A 107 -3.89 1.87 -11.26
C TRP A 107 -4.28 3.28 -11.67
N VAL A 108 -3.29 4.10 -11.94
CA VAL A 108 -3.46 5.40 -12.60
C VAL A 108 -3.37 5.23 -14.11
N ASP A 109 -4.35 5.76 -14.83
CA ASP A 109 -4.36 5.88 -16.28
C ASP A 109 -4.10 7.34 -16.69
N ALA A 110 -2.94 7.59 -17.26
CA ALA A 110 -2.47 8.93 -17.63
C ALA A 110 -2.61 9.21 -19.13
N ASP A 111 -3.52 8.57 -19.83
CA ASP A 111 -3.71 8.81 -21.27
C ASP A 111 -4.49 10.10 -21.59
N GLY A 112 -5.20 10.66 -20.62
CA GLY A 112 -5.92 11.93 -20.73
C GLY A 112 -7.11 11.91 -21.68
N SER A 113 -7.53 10.72 -22.16
CA SER A 113 -8.49 10.63 -23.26
C SER A 113 -9.90 10.18 -22.89
N ASN A 114 -10.10 9.65 -21.67
CA ASN A 114 -11.21 8.72 -21.48
C ASN A 114 -12.43 9.22 -20.71
N HIS A 115 -12.36 10.31 -19.96
CA HIS A 115 -13.55 10.78 -19.24
C HIS A 115 -13.93 12.22 -19.64
N ASP A 116 -13.08 13.19 -19.42
CA ASP A 116 -13.36 14.61 -19.72
C ASP A 116 -12.30 15.26 -20.62
N GLY A 117 -11.23 14.52 -20.97
CA GLY A 117 -10.14 14.98 -21.83
C GLY A 117 -9.06 15.78 -21.11
N SER A 118 -9.02 15.77 -19.78
CA SER A 118 -7.99 16.45 -19.01
C SER A 118 -7.66 15.70 -17.71
N GLY A 119 -6.42 15.29 -17.54
CA GLY A 119 -5.93 14.70 -16.30
C GLY A 119 -5.73 13.20 -16.34
N TYR A 120 -5.51 12.61 -15.17
CA TYR A 120 -5.31 11.19 -14.95
C TYR A 120 -6.55 10.61 -14.24
N ASP A 121 -6.91 9.39 -14.60
CA ASP A 121 -8.03 8.67 -14.00
C ASP A 121 -7.54 7.48 -13.17
N ILE A 122 -8.38 7.04 -12.23
CA ILE A 122 -8.18 5.77 -11.55
C ILE A 122 -9.00 4.70 -12.24
N ARG A 123 -8.34 3.62 -12.63
CA ARG A 123 -8.93 2.43 -13.25
C ARG A 123 -8.82 1.22 -12.34
N ALA A 124 -9.68 0.25 -12.57
CA ALA A 124 -9.60 -1.04 -11.92
C ALA A 124 -10.05 -2.16 -12.85
N GLN A 125 -9.45 -3.35 -12.68
CA GLN A 125 -9.84 -4.57 -13.38
C GLN A 125 -9.87 -5.72 -12.40
N ARG A 126 -10.94 -6.52 -12.49
CA ARG A 126 -11.05 -7.77 -11.73
C ARG A 126 -10.59 -8.95 -12.59
N PHE A 127 -10.08 -9.94 -11.92
CA PHE A 127 -9.61 -11.19 -12.52
C PHE A 127 -10.18 -12.41 -11.80
N ASN A 128 -10.44 -13.44 -12.56
CA ASN A 128 -10.72 -14.77 -12.02
C ASN A 128 -9.47 -15.40 -11.41
N ALA A 129 -9.64 -16.49 -10.67
CA ALA A 129 -8.53 -17.24 -10.07
C ALA A 129 -7.52 -17.79 -11.08
N ASP A 130 -7.86 -17.90 -12.35
CA ASP A 130 -6.98 -18.31 -13.43
C ASP A 130 -6.29 -17.14 -14.17
N SER A 131 -6.36 -15.94 -13.61
CA SER A 131 -5.84 -14.69 -14.17
C SER A 131 -6.53 -14.23 -15.46
N THR A 132 -7.70 -14.77 -15.80
CA THR A 132 -8.53 -14.23 -16.89
C THR A 132 -9.35 -13.03 -16.41
N PRO A 133 -9.57 -11.99 -17.23
CA PRO A 133 -10.41 -10.85 -16.84
C PRO A 133 -11.81 -11.25 -16.42
N ALA A 134 -12.33 -10.67 -15.36
CA ALA A 134 -13.66 -10.91 -14.81
C ALA A 134 -14.57 -9.69 -15.00
N GLY A 135 -15.08 -9.51 -16.21
CA GLY A 135 -15.86 -8.33 -16.62
C GLY A 135 -14.99 -7.27 -17.30
N ASP A 136 -15.60 -6.12 -17.53
CA ASP A 136 -14.94 -4.99 -18.18
C ASP A 136 -14.10 -4.18 -17.17
N GLU A 137 -13.17 -3.39 -17.69
CA GLU A 137 -12.39 -2.41 -16.93
C GLU A 137 -13.32 -1.33 -16.35
N ILE A 138 -13.06 -0.93 -15.12
CA ILE A 138 -13.89 -0.03 -14.34
C ILE A 138 -13.21 1.36 -14.27
N LEU A 139 -13.94 2.41 -14.61
CA LEU A 139 -13.58 3.78 -14.23
C LEU A 139 -13.98 3.99 -12.76
N VAL A 140 -12.99 4.25 -11.90
CA VAL A 140 -13.21 4.36 -10.46
C VAL A 140 -13.74 5.72 -10.05
N ASN A 141 -13.30 6.80 -10.73
CA ASN A 141 -13.60 8.20 -10.43
C ASN A 141 -14.49 8.88 -11.50
N PRO A 142 -15.71 8.38 -11.80
CA PRO A 142 -16.56 8.95 -12.85
C PRO A 142 -17.14 10.35 -12.53
N GLU A 143 -17.05 10.82 -11.28
CA GLU A 143 -17.59 12.10 -10.85
C GLU A 143 -16.54 13.23 -10.82
N ALA A 144 -15.25 12.90 -10.89
CA ALA A 144 -14.20 13.90 -11.07
C ALA A 144 -14.28 14.50 -12.47
N VAL A 145 -14.42 15.81 -12.57
CA VAL A 145 -14.64 16.50 -13.85
C VAL A 145 -13.39 17.23 -14.35
N SER A 146 -12.33 17.28 -13.57
CA SER A 146 -11.01 17.84 -13.97
C SER A 146 -9.93 17.42 -12.98
N GLY A 147 -8.68 17.74 -13.27
CA GLY A 147 -7.55 17.44 -12.39
C GLY A 147 -7.00 16.01 -12.56
N ASN A 148 -6.01 15.69 -11.75
CA ASN A 148 -5.38 14.37 -11.76
C ASN A 148 -5.82 13.57 -10.55
N GLN A 149 -6.22 12.33 -10.78
CA GLN A 149 -6.40 11.35 -9.72
C GLN A 149 -5.17 10.45 -9.68
N ALA A 150 -4.63 10.20 -8.49
CA ALA A 150 -3.37 9.50 -8.33
C ALA A 150 -3.28 8.69 -7.03
N GLN A 151 -2.22 7.90 -6.91
CA GLN A 151 -1.91 7.12 -5.71
C GLN A 151 -3.07 6.22 -5.25
N PRO A 152 -3.62 5.36 -6.13
CA PRO A 152 -4.70 4.47 -5.71
C PRO A 152 -4.19 3.38 -4.76
N ALA A 153 -5.03 3.00 -3.80
CA ALA A 153 -4.84 1.82 -2.97
C ALA A 153 -6.15 1.03 -2.87
N ILE A 154 -6.07 -0.29 -2.79
CA ILE A 154 -7.21 -1.19 -2.76
C ILE A 154 -7.14 -2.17 -1.61
N THR A 155 -8.29 -2.50 -1.01
CA THR A 155 -8.43 -3.58 -0.03
C THR A 155 -9.75 -4.31 -0.20
N THR A 156 -9.75 -5.62 0.03
CA THR A 156 -10.96 -6.44 0.07
C THR A 156 -11.54 -6.44 1.48
N LEU A 157 -12.83 -6.15 1.59
CA LEU A 157 -13.55 -6.04 2.86
C LEU A 157 -14.06 -7.41 3.32
N ALA A 158 -14.33 -7.54 4.61
CA ALA A 158 -14.78 -8.79 5.22
C ALA A 158 -16.14 -9.34 4.68
N ASN A 159 -16.92 -8.52 3.99
CA ASN A 159 -18.16 -8.92 3.33
C ASN A 159 -17.94 -9.36 1.86
N GLY A 160 -16.71 -9.40 1.38
CA GLY A 160 -16.32 -9.75 0.01
C GLY A 160 -16.37 -8.57 -0.99
N ASP A 161 -16.83 -7.39 -0.58
CA ASP A 161 -16.72 -6.15 -1.35
C ASP A 161 -15.26 -5.67 -1.35
N PHE A 162 -14.93 -4.66 -2.16
CA PHE A 162 -13.61 -4.04 -2.10
C PHE A 162 -13.69 -2.52 -2.14
N ALA A 163 -12.83 -1.87 -1.38
CA ALA A 163 -12.70 -0.43 -1.33
C ALA A 163 -11.45 0.03 -2.10
N ILE A 164 -11.59 1.08 -2.89
CA ILE A 164 -10.49 1.79 -3.55
C ILE A 164 -10.47 3.20 -3.00
N VAL A 165 -9.29 3.67 -2.61
CA VAL A 165 -9.03 5.04 -2.18
C VAL A 165 -8.02 5.68 -3.12
N TRP A 166 -8.06 6.98 -3.29
CA TRP A 166 -7.13 7.72 -4.16
C TRP A 166 -6.99 9.17 -3.72
N ARG A 167 -5.95 9.82 -4.21
CA ARG A 167 -5.78 11.27 -4.12
C ARG A 167 -6.43 11.92 -5.33
N ASP A 168 -7.24 12.94 -5.09
CA ASP A 168 -7.94 13.74 -6.09
C ASP A 168 -7.39 15.17 -6.13
N GLU A 169 -7.02 15.65 -7.31
CA GLU A 169 -6.54 17.00 -7.58
C GLU A 169 -7.61 17.91 -8.20
N SER A 170 -8.88 17.45 -8.31
CA SER A 170 -9.94 18.22 -8.97
C SER A 170 -10.36 19.46 -8.18
N GLY A 171 -10.05 19.51 -6.88
CA GLY A 171 -10.43 20.62 -6.02
C GLY A 171 -11.94 20.85 -6.04
N THR A 172 -12.40 22.09 -6.31
CA THR A 172 -13.83 22.43 -6.35
C THR A 172 -14.59 21.88 -7.54
N ASP A 173 -13.93 21.20 -8.46
CA ASP A 173 -14.56 20.64 -9.67
C ASP A 173 -15.10 19.22 -9.48
N HIS A 174 -14.90 18.63 -8.30
CA HIS A 174 -15.59 17.38 -7.95
C HIS A 174 -17.08 17.67 -7.67
N LYS A 175 -17.96 16.85 -8.21
CA LYS A 175 -19.42 17.07 -8.22
C LYS A 175 -20.05 17.32 -6.84
N ASP A 176 -19.52 16.67 -5.80
CA ASP A 176 -20.02 16.75 -4.44
C ASP A 176 -19.12 17.57 -3.50
N ASP A 177 -18.08 18.21 -4.04
CA ASP A 177 -17.20 19.09 -3.28
C ASP A 177 -17.69 20.54 -3.38
N ASP A 178 -18.56 20.95 -2.46
CA ASP A 178 -19.07 22.32 -2.34
C ASP A 178 -18.21 23.20 -1.41
N VAL A 179 -17.03 22.71 -1.03
CA VAL A 179 -16.12 23.43 -0.15
C VAL A 179 -14.93 23.96 -0.95
N ALA A 180 -14.73 25.27 -0.87
CA ALA A 180 -13.69 26.00 -1.59
C ALA A 180 -12.28 25.73 -1.03
N GLY A 181 -11.75 24.52 -1.22
CA GLY A 181 -10.33 24.20 -1.03
C GLY A 181 -9.61 24.13 -2.38
N ASN A 182 -8.40 24.66 -2.47
CA ASN A 182 -7.53 24.49 -3.64
C ASN A 182 -6.50 23.37 -3.40
N GLY A 183 -6.83 22.39 -2.58
CA GLY A 183 -5.95 21.31 -2.18
C GLY A 183 -6.29 19.99 -2.85
N TYR A 184 -5.48 18.98 -2.57
CA TYR A 184 -5.75 17.59 -2.93
C TYR A 184 -6.50 16.93 -1.77
N ASP A 185 -7.49 16.13 -2.10
CA ASP A 185 -8.32 15.41 -1.14
C ASP A 185 -8.18 13.90 -1.30
N ILE A 186 -8.50 13.14 -0.25
CA ILE A 186 -8.59 11.69 -0.31
C ILE A 186 -10.05 11.29 -0.52
N TRP A 187 -10.27 10.55 -1.60
CA TRP A 187 -11.58 10.01 -1.97
C TRP A 187 -11.59 8.49 -1.91
N ALA A 188 -12.78 7.95 -1.80
CA ALA A 188 -13.02 6.51 -1.79
C ALA A 188 -14.28 6.14 -2.59
N ARG A 189 -14.29 4.88 -3.04
CA ARG A 189 -15.46 4.22 -3.62
C ARG A 189 -15.46 2.74 -3.22
N VAL A 190 -16.64 2.19 -2.98
CA VAL A 190 -16.77 0.77 -2.62
C VAL A 190 -17.50 0.03 -3.72
N PHE A 191 -16.97 -1.10 -4.10
CA PHE A 191 -17.50 -2.00 -5.12
C PHE A 191 -17.85 -3.35 -4.53
N LYS A 192 -18.92 -3.97 -5.04
CA LYS A 192 -19.23 -5.35 -4.74
C LYS A 192 -18.24 -6.31 -5.39
N ALA A 193 -18.16 -7.52 -4.88
CA ALA A 193 -17.31 -8.57 -5.46
C ALA A 193 -17.50 -8.79 -6.97
N ASP A 194 -18.69 -8.46 -7.52
CA ASP A 194 -18.98 -8.56 -8.96
C ASP A 194 -18.55 -7.32 -9.77
N GLY A 195 -17.97 -6.29 -9.10
CA GLY A 195 -17.52 -5.05 -9.70
C GLY A 195 -18.61 -3.98 -9.88
N SER A 196 -19.86 -4.27 -9.51
CA SER A 196 -20.90 -3.25 -9.46
C SER A 196 -20.68 -2.33 -8.25
N GLU A 197 -21.14 -1.11 -8.35
CA GLU A 197 -21.06 -0.14 -7.26
C GLU A 197 -21.84 -0.62 -6.02
N ALA A 198 -21.19 -0.55 -4.86
CA ALA A 198 -21.83 -0.70 -3.56
C ALA A 198 -22.06 0.66 -2.90
N VAL A 199 -21.06 1.55 -2.92
CA VAL A 199 -21.13 2.93 -2.46
C VAL A 199 -20.46 3.82 -3.52
N GLY A 200 -21.12 4.90 -3.93
CA GLY A 200 -20.59 5.91 -4.85
C GLY A 200 -19.35 6.62 -4.27
N GLU A 201 -18.81 7.56 -5.01
CA GLU A 201 -17.65 8.33 -4.55
C GLU A 201 -17.98 9.15 -3.30
N PHE A 202 -17.07 9.16 -2.34
CA PHE A 202 -17.19 10.00 -1.13
C PHE A 202 -15.79 10.41 -0.63
N ARG A 203 -15.75 11.60 -0.03
CA ARG A 203 -14.49 12.14 0.52
C ARG A 203 -14.17 11.51 1.87
N ILE A 204 -12.90 11.18 2.08
CA ILE A 204 -12.40 10.57 3.33
C ILE A 204 -12.02 11.64 4.34
N ASN A 205 -11.19 12.63 3.94
CA ASN A 205 -10.81 13.72 4.83
C ASN A 205 -11.97 14.73 5.00
N GLU A 206 -12.19 15.18 6.23
CA GLU A 206 -13.27 16.13 6.56
C GLU A 206 -12.85 17.58 6.43
N GLU A 207 -11.53 17.84 6.51
CA GLU A 207 -11.02 19.19 6.56
C GLU A 207 -11.30 19.96 5.27
N THR A 208 -11.77 21.17 5.42
CA THR A 208 -12.18 22.07 4.34
C THR A 208 -11.17 23.18 4.10
N LEU A 209 -10.01 23.11 4.76
CA LEU A 209 -9.01 24.17 4.74
C LEU A 209 -7.95 23.93 3.67
N SER A 210 -7.17 24.96 3.43
CA SER A 210 -6.09 24.97 2.42
C SER A 210 -4.95 24.04 2.82
N GLY A 211 -4.89 22.87 2.28
CA GLY A 211 -3.82 21.90 2.46
C GLY A 211 -3.98 20.77 1.45
N ASN A 212 -2.95 19.99 1.28
CA ASN A 212 -2.98 18.85 0.38
C ASN A 212 -2.86 17.56 1.17
N GLN A 213 -3.68 16.60 0.82
CA GLN A 213 -3.62 15.24 1.35
C GLN A 213 -2.96 14.32 0.32
N TYR A 214 -2.07 13.43 0.77
CA TYR A 214 -1.24 12.58 -0.08
C TYR A 214 -1.12 11.16 0.49
N GLU A 215 -0.66 10.25 -0.36
CA GLU A 215 -0.21 8.92 0.06
C GLU A 215 -1.27 8.15 0.85
N PRO A 216 -2.50 8.02 0.32
CA PRO A 216 -3.50 7.24 0.99
C PRO A 216 -3.10 5.76 1.08
N SER A 217 -3.35 5.15 2.24
CA SER A 217 -3.28 3.72 2.43
C SER A 217 -4.59 3.21 3.02
N VAL A 218 -5.01 2.02 2.65
CA VAL A 218 -6.28 1.43 3.10
C VAL A 218 -6.10 -0.01 3.53
N SER A 219 -6.74 -0.39 4.63
CA SER A 219 -6.79 -1.78 5.08
C SER A 219 -8.14 -2.15 5.67
N ALA A 220 -8.64 -3.31 5.29
CA ALA A 220 -9.84 -3.88 5.88
C ALA A 220 -9.62 -4.27 7.34
N LEU A 221 -10.66 -4.12 8.16
CA LEU A 221 -10.69 -4.52 9.56
C LEU A 221 -11.60 -5.74 9.75
N SER A 222 -11.29 -6.58 10.72
CA SER A 222 -12.03 -7.83 10.98
C SER A 222 -13.50 -7.62 11.38
N ASN A 223 -13.88 -6.41 11.82
CA ASN A 223 -15.25 -6.05 12.15
C ASN A 223 -16.11 -5.64 10.93
N GLY A 224 -15.52 -5.65 9.71
CA GLY A 224 -16.18 -5.28 8.47
C GLY A 224 -16.04 -3.81 8.07
N SER A 225 -15.42 -2.98 8.89
CA SER A 225 -15.00 -1.62 8.53
C SER A 225 -13.64 -1.64 7.82
N PHE A 226 -13.15 -0.49 7.40
CA PHE A 226 -11.79 -0.31 6.89
C PHE A 226 -11.20 0.99 7.42
N VAL A 227 -9.89 1.00 7.63
CA VAL A 227 -9.13 2.20 7.99
C VAL A 227 -8.49 2.79 6.76
N VAL A 228 -8.58 4.11 6.62
CA VAL A 228 -7.83 4.90 5.64
C VAL A 228 -6.88 5.81 6.39
N THR A 229 -5.63 5.89 5.95
CA THR A 229 -4.64 6.81 6.50
C THR A 229 -3.99 7.58 5.37
N TRP A 230 -3.55 8.81 5.63
CA TRP A 230 -2.94 9.71 4.64
C TRP A 230 -1.98 10.67 5.31
N ARG A 231 -1.14 11.31 4.49
CA ARG A 231 -0.32 12.45 4.88
C ARG A 231 -1.08 13.74 4.62
N ASP A 232 -1.08 14.63 5.58
CA ASP A 232 -1.68 15.97 5.51
C ASP A 232 -0.59 17.05 5.52
N ASP A 233 -0.60 17.92 4.52
CA ASP A 233 0.30 19.06 4.38
C ASP A 233 -0.35 20.40 4.81
N SER A 234 -1.52 20.38 5.45
CA SER A 234 -2.23 21.59 5.89
C SER A 234 -1.51 22.32 7.04
N GLY A 235 -0.64 21.64 7.75
CA GLY A 235 0.14 22.20 8.86
C GLY A 235 -0.76 22.85 9.92
N SER A 236 -0.42 24.08 10.35
CA SER A 236 -1.19 24.82 11.36
C SER A 236 -2.60 25.26 10.91
N SER A 237 -2.99 24.94 9.68
CA SER A 237 -4.33 25.27 9.15
C SER A 237 -5.37 24.22 9.53
N HIS A 238 -4.96 23.03 10.03
CA HIS A 238 -5.90 22.00 10.46
C HIS A 238 -6.65 22.42 11.73
N SER A 239 -7.97 22.31 11.73
CA SER A 239 -8.83 22.83 12.81
C SER A 239 -8.65 22.15 14.17
N TYR A 240 -8.09 20.95 14.17
CA TYR A 240 -7.77 20.17 15.37
C TYR A 240 -6.32 20.31 15.83
N ASN A 241 -5.52 21.12 15.14
CA ASN A 241 -4.10 21.28 15.43
C ASN A 241 -3.90 22.52 16.33
N ASP A 242 -3.97 22.33 17.63
CA ASP A 242 -3.85 23.40 18.64
C ASP A 242 -2.40 23.88 18.81
N ASP A 243 -1.41 23.15 18.30
CA ASP A 243 0.00 23.47 18.41
C ASP A 243 0.60 23.71 17.01
N ALA A 244 1.10 24.89 16.79
CA ALA A 244 1.62 25.41 15.52
C ALA A 244 2.89 24.68 15.04
N GLY A 245 2.79 23.41 14.74
CA GLY A 245 3.78 22.66 13.96
C GLY A 245 3.77 23.13 12.50
N SER A 246 4.93 23.26 11.88
CA SER A 246 5.05 23.59 10.47
C SER A 246 5.35 22.36 9.62
N GLY A 247 5.08 21.18 10.15
CA GLY A 247 5.35 19.88 9.52
C GLY A 247 4.15 19.29 8.79
N ARG A 248 4.38 18.13 8.21
CA ARG A 248 3.36 17.24 7.67
C ARG A 248 2.95 16.27 8.76
N ASP A 249 1.69 15.93 8.83
CA ASP A 249 1.15 15.00 9.82
C ASP A 249 0.50 13.79 9.14
N VAL A 250 0.44 12.67 9.87
CA VAL A 250 -0.33 11.50 9.46
C VAL A 250 -1.69 11.52 10.13
N TRP A 251 -2.72 11.37 9.31
CA TRP A 251 -4.11 11.30 9.73
C TRP A 251 -4.75 9.96 9.36
N ALA A 252 -5.82 9.63 10.03
CA ALA A 252 -6.59 8.43 9.75
C ALA A 252 -8.08 8.61 10.05
N ARG A 253 -8.91 7.77 9.42
CA ARG A 253 -10.34 7.65 9.62
C ARG A 253 -10.77 6.20 9.46
N VAL A 254 -11.77 5.75 10.19
CA VAL A 254 -12.35 4.41 10.03
C VAL A 254 -13.75 4.53 9.46
N ILE A 255 -13.99 3.78 8.38
CA ILE A 255 -15.22 3.82 7.59
C ILE A 255 -15.87 2.43 7.59
N ASN A 256 -17.18 2.36 7.74
CA ASN A 256 -17.96 1.14 7.56
C ASN A 256 -18.04 0.75 6.07
N ALA A 257 -18.27 -0.52 5.77
CA ALA A 257 -18.40 -1.01 4.38
C ALA A 257 -19.54 -0.32 3.59
N ASP A 258 -20.50 0.31 4.26
CA ASP A 258 -21.59 1.08 3.63
C ASP A 258 -21.24 2.56 3.37
N GLY A 259 -19.98 2.95 3.59
CA GLY A 259 -19.48 4.32 3.41
C GLY A 259 -19.76 5.27 4.58
N THR A 260 -20.47 4.82 5.61
CA THR A 260 -20.72 5.64 6.81
C THR A 260 -19.49 5.66 7.74
N GLU A 261 -19.33 6.73 8.47
CA GLU A 261 -18.27 6.87 9.46
C GLU A 261 -18.41 5.86 10.61
N ALA A 262 -17.32 5.19 10.96
CA ALA A 262 -17.22 4.35 12.15
C ALA A 262 -16.40 5.08 13.24
N VAL A 263 -15.29 5.73 12.86
CA VAL A 263 -14.47 6.61 13.71
C VAL A 263 -14.14 7.85 12.91
N GLY A 264 -14.40 9.03 13.47
CA GLY A 264 -14.08 10.31 12.86
C GLY A 264 -12.58 10.48 12.61
N GLU A 265 -12.22 11.51 11.89
CA GLU A 265 -10.84 11.85 11.57
C GLU A 265 -10.00 12.08 12.83
N PHE A 266 -8.80 11.52 12.89
CA PHE A 266 -7.87 11.68 14.01
C PHE A 266 -6.42 11.71 13.53
N ARG A 267 -5.60 12.50 14.24
CA ARG A 267 -4.15 12.52 14.01
C ARG A 267 -3.48 11.27 14.60
N VAL A 268 -2.59 10.67 13.85
CA VAL A 268 -1.88 9.44 14.20
C VAL A 268 -0.63 9.73 15.02
N ASN A 269 0.23 10.63 14.53
CA ASN A 269 1.51 10.97 15.18
C ASN A 269 1.29 11.86 16.41
N ASP A 270 2.08 11.61 17.47
CA ASP A 270 2.06 12.44 18.69
C ASP A 270 2.98 13.66 18.59
N TYR A 271 4.01 13.61 17.71
CA TYR A 271 4.98 14.69 17.53
C TYR A 271 4.60 15.58 16.36
N GLU A 272 4.55 16.90 16.62
CA GLU A 272 4.05 17.92 15.69
C GLU A 272 5.19 18.74 15.05
N SER A 273 6.40 18.63 15.59
CA SER A 273 7.55 19.37 15.10
C SER A 273 8.36 18.53 14.13
N SER A 274 8.13 18.63 12.89
CA SER A 274 8.80 17.98 11.75
C SER A 274 7.78 17.34 10.82
N SER A 275 8.27 16.59 9.83
CA SER A 275 7.40 15.93 8.87
C SER A 275 7.24 14.46 9.19
N GLN A 276 6.01 13.98 9.09
CA GLN A 276 5.62 12.59 9.10
C GLN A 276 5.01 12.27 7.72
N GLU A 277 5.45 11.17 7.11
CA GLU A 277 5.13 10.86 5.71
C GLU A 277 4.91 9.36 5.50
N THR A 278 4.46 8.98 4.32
CA THR A 278 4.36 7.59 3.84
C THR A 278 3.66 6.66 4.83
N PRO A 279 2.41 6.98 5.24
CA PRO A 279 1.70 6.11 6.16
C PRO A 279 1.30 4.79 5.50
N SER A 280 1.35 3.72 6.29
CA SER A 280 0.84 2.41 5.92
C SER A 280 -0.05 1.88 7.03
N ALA A 281 -1.17 1.24 6.69
CA ALA A 281 -2.10 0.67 7.65
C ALA A 281 -2.30 -0.83 7.42
N VAL A 282 -2.47 -1.60 8.49
CA VAL A 282 -2.86 -3.01 8.42
C VAL A 282 -3.86 -3.36 9.53
N GLY A 283 -4.95 -4.02 9.16
CA GLY A 283 -5.91 -4.59 10.11
C GLY A 283 -5.37 -5.87 10.74
N LEU A 284 -5.49 -6.00 12.05
CA LEU A 284 -5.07 -7.18 12.79
C LEU A 284 -6.21 -8.20 12.92
N LYS A 285 -5.85 -9.47 13.08
CA LYS A 285 -6.81 -10.58 13.23
C LYS A 285 -7.72 -10.47 14.46
N ASP A 286 -7.22 -9.93 15.55
CA ASP A 286 -7.95 -9.74 16.81
C ASP A 286 -8.89 -8.54 16.81
N GLY A 287 -8.91 -7.79 15.72
CA GLY A 287 -9.84 -6.70 15.47
C GLY A 287 -9.30 -5.30 15.66
N GLY A 288 -8.04 -5.13 16.02
CA GLY A 288 -7.34 -3.85 16.01
C GLY A 288 -6.72 -3.54 14.64
N PHE A 289 -5.95 -2.48 14.59
CA PHE A 289 -5.13 -2.12 13.44
C PHE A 289 -3.84 -1.42 13.86
N VAL A 290 -2.87 -1.43 12.98
CA VAL A 290 -1.59 -0.74 13.14
C VAL A 290 -1.44 0.27 12.04
N ILE A 291 -0.88 1.43 12.36
CA ILE A 291 -0.41 2.41 11.38
C ILE A 291 1.08 2.61 11.64
N THR A 292 1.90 2.56 10.56
CA THR A 292 3.31 2.95 10.56
C THR A 292 3.52 4.14 9.65
N TRP A 293 4.57 4.92 9.90
CA TRP A 293 4.91 6.10 9.10
C TRP A 293 6.41 6.42 9.19
N GLU A 294 6.88 7.23 8.27
CA GLU A 294 8.20 7.86 8.32
C GLU A 294 8.13 9.09 9.23
N ASP A 295 9.07 9.23 10.15
CA ASP A 295 9.16 10.34 11.11
C ASP A 295 10.53 11.01 11.06
N ASN A 296 10.56 12.32 10.81
CA ASN A 296 11.78 13.14 10.79
C ASN A 296 11.94 13.99 12.07
N SER A 297 11.30 13.63 13.16
CA SER A 297 11.32 14.42 14.40
C SER A 297 12.65 14.37 15.16
N SER A 298 13.52 13.40 14.86
CA SER A 298 14.76 13.10 15.61
C SER A 298 14.53 12.91 17.12
N TYR A 299 13.34 12.53 17.53
CA TYR A 299 12.94 12.38 18.94
C TYR A 299 13.79 11.34 19.68
N ASP A 300 14.17 10.26 19.01
CA ASP A 300 14.97 9.18 19.59
C ASP A 300 16.47 9.47 19.58
N GLY A 301 16.85 10.70 19.28
CA GLY A 301 18.26 11.16 19.34
C GLY A 301 19.11 10.78 18.14
N GLY A 302 18.48 10.24 17.09
CA GLY A 302 19.10 9.94 15.81
C GLY A 302 19.18 11.15 14.88
N SER A 303 19.72 10.93 13.69
CA SER A 303 19.72 11.90 12.59
C SER A 303 19.19 11.22 11.34
N GLY A 304 18.07 11.67 10.82
CA GLY A 304 17.42 11.10 9.64
C GLY A 304 15.95 10.77 9.90
N TRP A 305 15.38 10.05 8.96
CA TRP A 305 14.02 9.54 9.05
C TRP A 305 14.00 8.18 9.76
N ASP A 306 13.08 8.01 10.69
CA ASP A 306 12.83 6.75 11.38
C ASP A 306 11.44 6.21 11.01
N ILE A 307 11.24 4.89 11.17
CA ILE A 307 9.90 4.29 11.04
C ILE A 307 9.30 4.18 12.42
N ARG A 308 8.12 4.77 12.60
CA ARG A 308 7.32 4.67 13.81
C ARG A 308 6.06 3.86 13.57
N GLY A 309 5.48 3.36 14.65
CA GLY A 309 4.23 2.64 14.63
C GLY A 309 3.35 2.96 15.83
N LYS A 310 2.04 2.73 15.67
CA LYS A 310 1.03 2.89 16.73
C LYS A 310 -0.07 1.88 16.55
N VAL A 311 -0.53 1.29 17.65
CA VAL A 311 -1.57 0.25 17.61
C VAL A 311 -2.87 0.79 18.16
N TYR A 312 -3.96 0.44 17.49
CA TYR A 312 -5.32 0.86 17.79
C TYR A 312 -6.27 -0.31 17.95
N ALA A 313 -7.28 -0.16 18.77
CA ALA A 313 -8.48 -0.99 18.73
C ALA A 313 -9.38 -0.59 17.54
N ASN A 314 -10.36 -1.42 17.18
CA ASN A 314 -11.30 -1.13 16.08
C ASN A 314 -12.11 0.17 16.23
N ASP A 315 -12.26 0.66 17.45
CA ASP A 315 -12.97 1.91 17.76
C ASP A 315 -12.08 3.16 17.71
N GLY A 316 -10.84 3.02 17.22
CA GLY A 316 -9.84 4.09 17.16
C GLY A 316 -9.14 4.38 18.48
N THR A 317 -9.44 3.64 19.56
CA THR A 317 -8.75 3.80 20.84
C THR A 317 -7.31 3.31 20.71
N VAL A 318 -6.35 4.15 21.13
CA VAL A 318 -4.92 3.79 21.16
C VAL A 318 -4.71 2.68 22.20
N THR A 319 -4.19 1.53 21.78
CA THR A 319 -3.81 0.42 22.66
C THR A 319 -2.33 0.42 22.96
N THR A 320 -1.51 0.89 22.02
CA THR A 320 -0.07 1.10 22.21
C THR A 320 0.32 2.42 21.59
N SER A 321 0.93 3.29 22.42
CA SER A 321 1.44 4.60 22.01
C SER A 321 2.57 4.45 20.98
N ASP A 322 3.02 5.55 20.40
CA ASP A 322 4.12 5.60 19.44
C ASP A 322 5.32 4.76 19.89
N PHE A 323 5.75 3.84 19.03
CA PHE A 323 6.96 3.05 19.24
C PHE A 323 7.87 3.12 18.01
N LEU A 324 9.18 2.95 18.25
CA LEU A 324 10.17 2.91 17.18
C LEU A 324 10.20 1.51 16.55
N VAL A 325 10.03 1.45 15.24
CA VAL A 325 10.07 0.19 14.47
C VAL A 325 11.52 -0.22 14.21
N ASN A 326 12.34 0.68 13.64
CA ASN A 326 13.74 0.43 13.34
C ASN A 326 14.62 0.54 14.60
N GLU A 327 15.71 -0.22 14.62
CA GLU A 327 16.68 -0.17 15.71
C GLU A 327 17.81 0.85 15.49
N LYS A 328 18.11 1.16 14.23
CA LYS A 328 19.18 2.08 13.86
C LYS A 328 18.61 3.46 13.55
N VAL A 329 19.01 4.45 14.33
CA VAL A 329 18.52 5.83 14.26
C VAL A 329 19.53 6.82 13.64
N ASN A 330 20.65 6.35 13.09
CA ASN A 330 21.72 7.20 12.56
C ASN A 330 21.72 7.30 11.02
N SER A 331 20.69 6.82 10.36
CA SER A 331 20.48 6.89 8.90
C SER A 331 19.00 6.96 8.62
N SER A 332 18.62 7.36 7.43
CA SER A 332 17.21 7.45 7.09
C SER A 332 16.63 6.09 6.75
N GLN A 333 15.40 5.88 7.21
CA GLN A 333 14.56 4.73 6.97
C GLN A 333 13.32 5.18 6.21
N TYR A 334 12.88 4.43 5.20
CA TYR A 334 11.85 4.85 4.25
C TYR A 334 10.91 3.73 3.87
N GLN A 335 9.73 4.09 3.36
CA GLN A 335 8.78 3.20 2.69
C GLN A 335 8.37 1.99 3.54
N PRO A 336 7.77 2.22 4.73
CA PRO A 336 7.29 1.12 5.55
C PRO A 336 6.15 0.38 4.84
N ALA A 337 6.25 -0.95 4.75
CA ALA A 337 5.19 -1.82 4.31
C ALA A 337 4.86 -2.83 5.40
N MET A 338 3.59 -3.20 5.53
CA MET A 338 3.13 -4.06 6.61
C MET A 338 2.31 -5.25 6.12
N VAL A 339 2.36 -6.33 6.90
CA VAL A 339 1.48 -7.47 6.76
C VAL A 339 1.03 -7.96 8.13
N ALA A 340 -0.26 -8.29 8.27
CA ALA A 340 -0.78 -8.97 9.44
C ALA A 340 -0.40 -10.46 9.40
N LEU A 341 -0.05 -11.00 10.55
CA LEU A 341 0.36 -12.40 10.70
C LEU A 341 -0.79 -13.25 11.28
N ASP A 342 -0.76 -14.53 10.98
CA ASP A 342 -1.78 -15.49 11.43
C ASP A 342 -1.87 -15.68 12.94
N ASP A 343 -0.80 -15.41 13.65
CA ASP A 343 -0.75 -15.47 15.12
C ASP A 343 -1.29 -14.21 15.81
N GLY A 344 -1.82 -13.27 15.04
CA GLY A 344 -2.36 -11.98 15.50
C GLY A 344 -1.34 -10.86 15.56
N GLY A 345 -0.05 -11.13 15.37
CA GLY A 345 1.00 -10.12 15.26
C GLY A 345 1.05 -9.48 13.85
N PHE A 346 2.09 -8.70 13.61
CA PHE A 346 2.36 -8.10 12.30
C PHE A 346 3.86 -8.02 12.02
N SER A 347 4.20 -7.87 10.75
CA SER A 347 5.57 -7.60 10.32
C SER A 347 5.62 -6.27 9.57
N VAL A 348 6.72 -5.55 9.78
CA VAL A 348 7.03 -4.29 9.07
C VAL A 348 8.32 -4.48 8.32
N SER A 349 8.36 -4.11 7.05
CA SER A 349 9.57 -3.98 6.24
C SER A 349 9.79 -2.53 5.86
N TRP A 350 11.06 -2.12 5.69
CA TRP A 350 11.44 -0.76 5.30
C TRP A 350 12.79 -0.73 4.60
N TYR A 351 13.02 0.29 3.79
CA TYR A 351 14.31 0.57 3.17
C TYR A 351 15.18 1.42 4.09
N SER A 352 16.47 1.12 4.17
CA SER A 352 17.48 1.91 4.89
C SER A 352 18.55 2.43 3.94
N ASP A 353 18.81 3.74 3.96
CA ASP A 353 19.83 4.36 3.12
C ASP A 353 21.28 4.13 3.61
N ASN A 354 21.44 3.62 4.82
CA ASN A 354 22.77 3.37 5.40
C ASN A 354 23.63 2.41 4.57
N ASN A 355 22.99 1.40 3.98
CA ASN A 355 23.63 0.39 3.14
C ASN A 355 22.79 0.00 1.92
N SER A 356 21.75 0.77 1.62
CA SER A 356 20.82 0.51 0.50
C SER A 356 20.13 -0.85 0.61
N SER A 357 19.70 -1.23 1.81
CA SER A 357 19.11 -2.54 2.10
C SER A 357 17.69 -2.43 2.62
N VAL A 358 16.92 -3.49 2.45
CA VAL A 358 15.63 -3.68 3.12
C VAL A 358 15.85 -4.35 4.46
N TYR A 359 15.09 -3.89 5.42
CA TYR A 359 15.00 -4.46 6.74
C TYR A 359 13.57 -4.86 7.04
N GLY A 360 13.40 -5.78 7.96
CA GLY A 360 12.10 -6.12 8.48
C GLY A 360 12.17 -6.47 9.96
N ARG A 361 11.03 -6.32 10.62
CA ARG A 361 10.88 -6.65 12.04
C ARG A 361 9.46 -7.12 12.29
N ARG A 362 9.36 -8.11 13.17
CA ARG A 362 8.09 -8.64 13.60
C ARG A 362 7.69 -8.06 14.95
N PHE A 363 6.37 -7.94 15.15
CA PHE A 363 5.76 -7.44 16.35
C PHE A 363 4.57 -8.32 16.76
N THR A 364 4.30 -8.35 18.06
CA THR A 364 3.04 -8.88 18.60
C THR A 364 1.88 -7.95 18.24
N ALA A 365 0.64 -8.39 18.45
CA ALA A 365 -0.55 -7.55 18.29
C ALA A 365 -0.53 -6.27 19.15
N THR A 366 0.29 -6.24 20.20
CA THR A 366 0.45 -5.06 21.08
C THR A 366 1.65 -4.20 20.71
N GLY A 367 2.28 -4.40 19.55
CA GLY A 367 3.43 -3.60 19.10
C GLY A 367 4.74 -3.88 19.82
N GLU A 368 4.80 -4.91 20.67
CA GLU A 368 6.07 -5.32 21.25
C GLU A 368 6.89 -6.10 20.22
N PRO A 369 8.18 -5.80 20.07
CA PRO A 369 9.03 -6.60 19.20
C PRO A 369 9.00 -8.06 19.63
N SER A 370 8.58 -8.93 18.74
CA SER A 370 8.83 -10.36 18.91
C SER A 370 10.23 -10.66 18.40
N GLU A 371 11.00 -11.46 19.16
CA GLU A 371 12.43 -11.66 18.91
C GLU A 371 12.73 -11.96 17.44
N MET A 372 13.20 -10.93 16.76
CA MET A 372 13.84 -11.10 15.49
C MET A 372 14.49 -9.83 14.95
N ARG A 373 15.69 -10.00 14.47
CA ARG A 373 16.48 -8.95 13.84
C ARG A 373 16.77 -9.34 12.38
N LEU A 374 16.39 -8.48 11.46
CA LEU A 374 16.75 -8.61 10.06
C LEU A 374 17.93 -7.67 9.77
N VAL A 375 18.98 -8.15 9.16
CA VAL A 375 20.16 -7.34 8.81
C VAL A 375 20.63 -7.73 7.43
N GLY A 376 20.44 -6.85 6.46
CA GLY A 376 21.04 -6.93 5.14
C GLY A 376 22.39 -6.20 5.05
N THR A 377 23.19 -6.48 4.03
CA THR A 377 24.48 -5.85 3.75
C THR A 377 24.56 -5.33 2.30
N ASP A 378 25.49 -4.43 1.99
CA ASP A 378 25.62 -3.73 0.71
C ASP A 378 26.10 -4.58 -0.50
N GLN A 379 25.96 -5.90 -0.41
CA GLN A 379 26.30 -6.87 -1.46
C GLN A 379 25.32 -8.05 -1.42
N ALA A 380 24.26 -8.04 -2.21
CA ALA A 380 23.27 -9.12 -2.31
C ALA A 380 22.87 -9.65 -0.91
N ASP A 381 21.97 -8.96 -0.28
CA ASP A 381 21.70 -9.12 1.15
C ASP A 381 20.87 -10.35 1.47
N ASP A 382 21.43 -11.21 2.31
CA ASP A 382 20.73 -12.32 2.92
C ASP A 382 20.11 -11.88 4.25
N VAL A 383 18.80 -11.82 4.36
CA VAL A 383 18.07 -11.59 5.61
C VAL A 383 17.38 -12.87 6.03
N THR A 384 17.61 -13.34 7.25
CA THR A 384 17.18 -14.66 7.73
C THR A 384 16.20 -14.57 8.92
N TRP A 385 15.07 -15.25 8.87
CA TRP A 385 13.95 -15.22 9.84
C TRP A 385 13.63 -16.59 10.48
N SER A 386 13.17 -16.63 11.74
CA SER A 386 12.69 -17.86 12.40
C SER A 386 11.37 -17.68 13.18
N ASP A 387 10.25 -18.23 12.69
CA ASP A 387 9.05 -18.55 13.49
C ASP A 387 8.08 -19.52 12.78
N THR A 388 7.13 -20.08 13.51
CA THR A 388 6.45 -21.33 13.20
C THR A 388 5.11 -21.24 12.46
N ALA A 389 4.70 -20.12 11.89
CA ALA A 389 3.42 -20.00 11.19
C ALA A 389 3.39 -19.00 10.01
N HIS A 390 3.19 -19.50 8.80
CA HIS A 390 2.64 -18.86 7.59
C HIS A 390 3.53 -17.98 6.67
N ASN A 391 3.21 -18.01 5.39
CA ASN A 391 3.94 -17.38 4.29
C ASN A 391 3.89 -15.84 4.35
N LEU A 392 5.03 -15.20 4.28
CA LEU A 392 5.17 -13.75 4.18
C LEU A 392 5.61 -13.39 2.76
N VAL A 393 4.88 -12.51 2.09
CA VAL A 393 5.30 -11.88 0.84
C VAL A 393 5.59 -10.42 1.13
N ILE A 394 6.77 -9.93 0.78
CA ILE A 394 7.20 -8.56 1.03
C ILE A 394 7.32 -7.83 -0.30
N ASP A 395 6.67 -6.66 -0.42
CA ASP A 395 6.86 -5.72 -1.51
C ASP A 395 8.15 -4.94 -1.26
N LEU A 396 9.09 -5.05 -2.18
CA LEU A 396 10.44 -4.54 -2.00
C LEU A 396 10.75 -3.27 -2.83
N GLY A 397 9.78 -2.55 -3.35
CA GLY A 397 9.95 -1.25 -4.03
C GLY A 397 11.28 -1.05 -4.82
N ASP A 398 11.39 0.00 -5.58
CA ASP A 398 12.33 0.31 -6.69
C ASP A 398 13.86 0.11 -6.52
N ARG A 399 14.40 -0.43 -5.43
CA ARG A 399 15.85 -0.41 -5.21
C ARG A 399 16.46 -1.60 -4.47
N ILE A 400 15.85 -2.76 -4.45
CA ILE A 400 16.28 -3.77 -3.47
C ILE A 400 16.77 -5.05 -4.13
N ASP A 401 17.94 -5.50 -3.71
CA ASP A 401 18.63 -6.65 -4.25
C ASP A 401 18.22 -8.00 -3.64
N SER A 402 17.87 -8.12 -2.39
CA SER A 402 17.21 -9.31 -1.79
C SER A 402 16.96 -9.20 -0.28
N LEU A 403 16.01 -9.98 0.23
CA LEU A 403 15.73 -10.14 1.65
C LEU A 403 15.80 -11.63 2.01
N THR A 404 16.79 -12.04 2.78
CA THR A 404 16.99 -13.42 3.29
C THR A 404 16.94 -13.46 4.81
N LEU A 405 16.23 -14.42 5.42
CA LEU A 405 16.03 -14.53 6.86
C LEU A 405 16.69 -15.80 7.43
N SER A 406 17.72 -15.75 8.30
CA SER A 406 18.40 -16.93 8.86
C SER A 406 18.17 -17.16 10.36
N ASP A 407 17.95 -18.40 10.73
CA ASP A 407 17.85 -18.88 12.12
C ASP A 407 19.26 -18.97 12.75
N ASN A 408 19.49 -18.22 13.82
CA ASN A 408 20.56 -18.52 14.77
C ASN A 408 19.90 -19.08 16.04
N ALA A 409 19.61 -20.35 16.02
CA ALA A 409 19.40 -21.09 17.26
C ALA A 409 20.74 -21.11 18.00
N ASP A 410 21.02 -20.12 18.81
CA ASP A 410 22.06 -20.21 19.83
C ASP A 410 21.48 -20.84 21.08
N THR A 411 22.08 -21.98 21.37
CA THR A 411 21.94 -22.80 22.57
C THR A 411 22.23 -22.05 23.88
#